data_0acc711562745d21dee97d367618a2c2
#
_entry.id   0acc711562745d21dee97d367618a2c2
#
_cell.length_a   1.000
_cell.length_b   1.000
_cell.length_c   1.000
_cell.angle_alpha   90.00
_cell.angle_beta   90.00
_cell.angle_gamma   90.00
#
_symmetry.space_group_name_H-M   'P 1'
#
loop_
_entity.id
_entity.type
_entity.pdbx_description
1 polymer ?
#
loop_
_entity_poly.entity_id
_entity_poly.type
_entity_poly.pdbx_seq_one_letter_code
_entity_poly.pdbx_strand_id
1 'polypeptide(L)'
;MVSVQDVSMRFNLAQEQFSGLKDLAIMFTKGKLHFHEFYALQHVNLEIKRGESWAIIGENGCGKSTLLKIISGIYKPTSGTVKVNGSIAPLIELGAGFDMELTARENIYLNGAVLGHSKSEMNEHFDEIVEFSELKDFLDVPIKNFSSGMVARLGFSIATVVRADIVIIDEILAVGDYAFQQKCYKKMESRVCQEFCVNRFNKQHRIAA
;
A
#
# COMPACT_ATOMS: atom_id res chain seq x y z
N MET A 1 0.45 7.90 16.11
CA MET A 1 -0.13 6.85 16.99
C MET A 1 -1.21 6.11 16.22
N VAL A 2 -1.21 4.79 16.23
CA VAL A 2 -2.24 3.94 15.60
C VAL A 2 -2.94 3.16 16.70
N SER A 3 -4.28 3.18 16.70
CA SER A 3 -5.09 2.40 17.63
C SER A 3 -6.14 1.61 16.83
N VAL A 4 -6.09 0.30 16.95
CA VAL A 4 -7.02 -0.66 16.35
C VAL A 4 -7.80 -1.30 17.48
N GLN A 5 -9.12 -1.20 17.47
CA GLN A 5 -9.98 -1.66 18.58
C GLN A 5 -11.07 -2.57 18.02
N ASP A 6 -11.02 -3.83 18.45
CA ASP A 6 -12.00 -4.87 18.14
C ASP A 6 -12.31 -5.00 16.64
N VAL A 7 -11.28 -4.87 15.79
CA VAL A 7 -11.43 -4.84 14.34
C VAL A 7 -11.63 -6.24 13.78
N SER A 8 -12.72 -6.40 13.04
CA SER A 8 -12.98 -7.58 12.21
C SER A 8 -13.19 -7.18 10.76
N MET A 9 -12.74 -8.02 9.85
CA MET A 9 -12.91 -7.85 8.40
C MET A 9 -13.45 -9.11 7.77
N ARG A 10 -14.62 -9.00 7.17
CA ARG A 10 -15.32 -10.08 6.48
C ARG A 10 -15.40 -9.78 5.00
N PHE A 11 -15.11 -10.78 4.20
CA PHE A 11 -15.32 -10.77 2.75
C PHE A 11 -16.45 -11.74 2.40
N ASN A 12 -17.33 -11.31 1.52
CA ASN A 12 -18.37 -12.18 0.94
C ASN A 12 -17.83 -12.75 -0.38
N LEU A 13 -17.52 -14.03 -0.38
CA LEU A 13 -17.05 -14.71 -1.57
C LEU A 13 -18.26 -15.34 -2.27
N ALA A 14 -18.54 -14.94 -3.52
CA ALA A 14 -19.53 -15.62 -4.33
C ALA A 14 -19.00 -17.02 -4.68
N GLN A 15 -19.79 -18.07 -4.41
CA GLN A 15 -19.41 -19.44 -4.76
C GLN A 15 -19.46 -19.71 -6.26
N GLU A 16 -20.19 -18.90 -7.02
CA GLU A 16 -20.39 -19.08 -8.44
C GLU A 16 -19.82 -17.91 -9.23
N GLN A 17 -19.16 -18.21 -10.36
CA GLN A 17 -18.70 -17.19 -11.29
C GLN A 17 -19.85 -16.74 -12.17
N PHE A 18 -20.07 -15.44 -12.24
CA PHE A 18 -21.09 -14.83 -13.10
C PHE A 18 -20.42 -14.39 -14.41
N SER A 19 -20.95 -14.86 -15.54
CA SER A 19 -20.48 -14.45 -16.88
C SER A 19 -21.17 -13.18 -17.36
N GLY A 20 -22.25 -12.72 -16.67
CA GLY A 20 -22.97 -11.50 -17.04
C GLY A 20 -24.14 -11.14 -16.13
N LEU A 21 -24.69 -9.92 -16.33
CA LEU A 21 -25.83 -9.40 -15.56
C LEU A 21 -27.09 -10.28 -15.68
N LYS A 22 -27.27 -10.99 -16.79
CA LYS A 22 -28.40 -11.92 -17.00
C LYS A 22 -28.33 -13.12 -16.07
N ASP A 23 -27.15 -13.70 -15.89
CA ASP A 23 -26.94 -14.84 -15.00
C ASP A 23 -27.18 -14.44 -13.55
N LEU A 24 -26.72 -13.26 -13.15
CA LEU A 24 -26.96 -12.68 -11.83
C LEU A 24 -28.46 -12.50 -11.54
N ALA A 25 -29.22 -11.99 -12.51
CA ALA A 25 -30.68 -11.81 -12.37
C ALA A 25 -31.41 -13.14 -12.23
N ILE A 26 -31.03 -14.15 -13.04
CA ILE A 26 -31.65 -15.50 -12.99
C ILE A 26 -31.34 -16.20 -11.65
N MET A 27 -30.11 -16.04 -11.13
CA MET A 27 -29.73 -16.66 -9.86
C MET A 27 -30.37 -15.95 -8.67
N PHE A 28 -30.52 -14.64 -8.74
CA PHE A 28 -31.27 -13.87 -7.74
C PHE A 28 -32.74 -14.34 -7.66
N THR A 29 -33.40 -14.52 -8.79
CA THR A 29 -34.81 -14.97 -8.85
C THR A 29 -34.97 -16.44 -8.41
N LYS A 30 -33.92 -17.26 -8.59
CA LYS A 30 -33.93 -18.70 -8.18
C LYS A 30 -33.42 -18.92 -6.75
N GLY A 31 -33.08 -17.89 -5.99
CA GLY A 31 -32.58 -18.00 -4.61
C GLY A 31 -31.25 -18.79 -4.49
N LYS A 32 -30.47 -18.88 -5.57
CA LYS A 32 -29.23 -19.67 -5.64
C LYS A 32 -27.97 -18.85 -5.37
N LEU A 33 -28.09 -17.59 -4.98
CA LEU A 33 -26.96 -16.75 -4.59
C LEU A 33 -26.47 -17.17 -3.20
N HIS A 34 -25.52 -18.08 -3.16
CA HIS A 34 -24.83 -18.46 -1.94
C HIS A 34 -23.51 -17.70 -1.82
N PHE A 35 -23.40 -16.89 -0.77
CA PHE A 35 -22.16 -16.23 -0.39
C PHE A 35 -21.52 -17.00 0.76
N HIS A 36 -20.26 -17.31 0.61
CA HIS A 36 -19.47 -17.82 1.73
C HIS A 36 -18.80 -16.62 2.43
N GLU A 37 -19.11 -16.46 3.72
CA GLU A 37 -18.47 -15.44 4.54
C GLU A 37 -17.08 -15.92 4.95
N PHE A 38 -16.06 -15.14 4.58
CA PHE A 38 -14.68 -15.38 4.96
C PHE A 38 -14.20 -14.26 5.86
N TYR A 39 -13.82 -14.59 7.08
CA TYR A 39 -13.22 -13.63 8.01
C TYR A 39 -11.73 -13.60 7.84
N ALA A 40 -11.21 -12.51 7.25
CA ALA A 40 -9.79 -12.27 7.12
C ALA A 40 -9.15 -11.78 8.45
N LEU A 41 -9.95 -11.08 9.27
CA LEU A 41 -9.56 -10.61 10.61
C LEU A 41 -10.73 -10.79 11.56
N GLN A 42 -10.45 -11.16 12.81
CA GLN A 42 -11.44 -11.30 13.86
C GLN A 42 -10.91 -10.69 15.17
N HIS A 43 -11.64 -9.70 15.70
CA HIS A 43 -11.41 -9.09 17.02
C HIS A 43 -9.97 -8.63 17.26
N VAL A 44 -9.34 -8.04 16.24
CA VAL A 44 -7.94 -7.58 16.33
C VAL A 44 -7.86 -6.31 17.16
N ASN A 45 -6.97 -6.33 18.15
CA ASN A 45 -6.63 -5.19 18.97
C ASN A 45 -5.13 -4.91 18.88
N LEU A 46 -4.77 -3.65 18.61
CA LEU A 46 -3.39 -3.24 18.43
C LEU A 46 -3.26 -1.76 18.78
N GLU A 47 -2.27 -1.42 19.57
CA GLU A 47 -1.93 -0.04 19.87
C GLU A 47 -0.45 0.19 19.59
N ILE A 48 -0.15 1.20 18.77
CA ILE A 48 1.19 1.53 18.35
C ILE A 48 1.48 2.98 18.69
N LYS A 49 2.50 3.20 19.50
CA LYS A 49 2.89 4.53 19.98
C LYS A 49 3.85 5.21 19.01
N ARG A 50 4.01 6.51 19.18
CA ARG A 50 4.96 7.29 18.39
C ARG A 50 6.40 6.81 18.67
N GLY A 51 7.17 6.62 17.61
CA GLY A 51 8.57 6.16 17.67
C GLY A 51 8.74 4.64 17.77
N GLU A 52 7.64 3.87 17.79
CA GLU A 52 7.72 2.41 17.76
C GLU A 52 7.81 1.87 16.34
N SER A 53 8.58 0.81 16.15
CA SER A 53 8.60 0.01 14.93
C SER A 53 8.01 -1.36 15.19
N TRP A 54 7.04 -1.76 14.38
CA TRP A 54 6.31 -3.01 14.54
C TRP A 54 6.46 -3.90 13.32
N ALA A 55 6.64 -5.20 13.55
CA ALA A 55 6.64 -6.22 12.50
C ALA A 55 5.45 -7.16 12.69
N ILE A 56 4.64 -7.32 11.65
CA ILE A 56 3.52 -8.26 11.63
C ILE A 56 3.99 -9.57 10.99
N ILE A 57 4.06 -10.63 11.79
CA ILE A 57 4.56 -11.93 11.38
C ILE A 57 3.41 -12.95 11.41
N GLY A 58 3.35 -13.84 10.43
CA GLY A 58 2.35 -14.91 10.37
C GLY A 58 2.37 -15.62 9.01
N GLU A 59 1.59 -16.68 8.89
CA GLU A 59 1.48 -17.47 7.65
C GLU A 59 0.84 -16.68 6.49
N ASN A 60 1.04 -17.16 5.26
CA ASN A 60 0.37 -16.56 4.11
C ASN A 60 -1.16 -16.73 4.24
N GLY A 61 -1.91 -15.68 3.92
CA GLY A 61 -3.37 -15.69 4.04
C GLY A 61 -3.94 -15.40 5.43
N CYS A 62 -3.10 -15.20 6.48
CA CYS A 62 -3.59 -14.91 7.85
C CYS A 62 -4.07 -13.46 8.06
N GLY A 63 -4.23 -12.66 7.00
CA GLY A 63 -4.82 -11.31 7.08
C GLY A 63 -3.85 -10.15 7.26
N LYS A 64 -2.52 -10.36 7.23
CA LYS A 64 -1.52 -9.28 7.41
C LYS A 64 -1.73 -8.09 6.48
N SER A 65 -1.79 -8.33 5.17
CA SER A 65 -2.01 -7.26 4.19
C SER A 65 -3.39 -6.62 4.34
N THR A 66 -4.39 -7.38 4.77
CA THR A 66 -5.73 -6.84 5.08
C THR A 66 -5.67 -5.86 6.25
N LEU A 67 -4.94 -6.20 7.31
CA LEU A 67 -4.77 -5.31 8.46
C LEU A 67 -4.01 -4.04 8.07
N LEU A 68 -2.93 -4.15 7.29
CA LEU A 68 -2.18 -3.00 6.79
C LEU A 68 -3.05 -2.08 5.92
N LYS A 69 -3.88 -2.66 5.02
CA LYS A 69 -4.83 -1.90 4.19
C LYS A 69 -5.91 -1.19 5.02
N ILE A 70 -6.35 -1.80 6.11
CA ILE A 70 -7.30 -1.16 7.04
C ILE A 70 -6.62 -0.01 7.79
N ILE A 71 -5.40 -0.19 8.30
CA ILE A 71 -4.64 0.88 8.99
C ILE A 71 -4.36 2.03 8.03
N SER A 72 -4.06 1.73 6.76
CA SER A 72 -3.84 2.74 5.70
C SER A 72 -5.12 3.45 5.24
N GLY A 73 -6.29 3.04 5.73
CA GLY A 73 -7.58 3.61 5.30
C GLY A 73 -8.06 3.14 3.92
N ILE A 74 -7.35 2.22 3.27
CA ILE A 74 -7.75 1.62 1.98
C ILE A 74 -9.01 0.78 2.14
N TYR A 75 -9.10 0.00 3.24
CA TYR A 75 -10.28 -0.78 3.57
C TYR A 75 -10.95 -0.25 4.83
N LYS A 76 -12.29 -0.17 4.78
CA LYS A 76 -13.09 0.08 5.97
C LYS A 76 -13.37 -1.26 6.65
N PRO A 77 -13.11 -1.42 7.97
CA PRO A 77 -13.38 -2.66 8.67
C PRO A 77 -14.89 -2.94 8.71
N THR A 78 -15.25 -4.22 8.78
CA THR A 78 -16.66 -4.65 8.93
C THR A 78 -17.20 -4.29 10.32
N SER A 79 -16.37 -4.42 11.35
CA SER A 79 -16.68 -3.99 12.72
C SER A 79 -15.41 -3.51 13.43
N GLY A 80 -15.59 -2.80 14.55
CA GLY A 80 -14.51 -2.18 15.30
C GLY A 80 -14.11 -0.80 14.76
N THR A 81 -13.05 -0.23 15.30
CA THR A 81 -12.58 1.11 14.93
C THR A 81 -11.08 1.16 14.79
N VAL A 82 -10.63 1.97 13.80
CA VAL A 82 -9.21 2.30 13.63
C VAL A 82 -9.07 3.82 13.73
N LYS A 83 -8.14 4.25 14.57
CA LYS A 83 -7.77 5.66 14.71
C LYS A 83 -6.29 5.81 14.40
N VAL A 84 -5.99 6.69 13.45
CA VAL A 84 -4.63 7.03 13.06
C VAL A 84 -4.42 8.52 13.28
N ASN A 85 -3.42 8.88 14.06
CA ASN A 85 -3.02 10.25 14.31
C ASN A 85 -1.67 10.50 13.62
N GLY A 86 -1.72 11.19 12.48
CA GLY A 86 -0.57 11.52 11.62
C GLY A 86 -0.80 11.14 10.16
N SER A 87 0.08 11.62 9.29
CA SER A 87 0.12 11.29 7.87
C SER A 87 0.67 9.88 7.65
N ILE A 88 0.14 9.17 6.64
CA ILE A 88 0.55 7.80 6.31
C ILE A 88 1.19 7.78 4.93
N ALA A 89 2.37 7.15 4.81
CA ALA A 89 2.95 6.73 3.54
C ALA A 89 2.76 5.21 3.36
N PRO A 90 1.74 4.76 2.63
CA PRO A 90 1.50 3.35 2.41
C PRO A 90 2.37 2.82 1.27
N LEU A 91 3.45 2.12 1.57
CA LEU A 91 4.27 1.39 0.60
C LEU A 91 3.72 -0.04 0.39
N ILE A 92 2.41 -0.20 0.35
CA ILE A 92 1.74 -1.51 0.22
C ILE A 92 1.48 -1.84 -1.25
N GLU A 93 1.10 -0.85 -2.04
CA GLU A 93 0.77 -0.99 -3.46
C GLU A 93 1.44 0.16 -4.23
N LEU A 94 2.72 -0.03 -4.58
CA LEU A 94 3.47 0.96 -5.34
C LEU A 94 2.87 1.15 -6.72
N GLY A 95 2.56 2.41 -7.07
CA GLY A 95 1.87 2.74 -8.32
C GLY A 95 0.35 2.61 -8.28
N ALA A 96 -0.25 2.31 -7.12
CA ALA A 96 -1.69 2.43 -6.96
C ALA A 96 -2.13 3.87 -7.25
N GLY A 97 -3.17 4.02 -8.09
CA GLY A 97 -3.65 5.32 -8.52
C GLY A 97 -2.90 5.92 -9.72
N PHE A 98 -1.97 5.19 -10.33
CA PHE A 98 -1.40 5.59 -11.62
C PHE A 98 -2.43 5.43 -12.74
N ASP A 99 -2.46 6.43 -13.63
CA ASP A 99 -3.17 6.33 -14.91
C ASP A 99 -2.17 5.91 -15.98
N MET A 100 -2.41 4.74 -16.57
CA MET A 100 -1.50 4.13 -17.54
C MET A 100 -1.40 4.92 -18.86
N GLU A 101 -2.39 5.75 -19.19
CA GLU A 101 -2.39 6.58 -20.39
C GLU A 101 -1.61 7.88 -20.20
N LEU A 102 -1.42 8.32 -18.96
CA LEU A 102 -0.64 9.51 -18.64
C LEU A 102 0.86 9.22 -18.61
N THR A 103 1.65 10.27 -18.85
CA THR A 103 3.11 10.24 -18.75
C THR A 103 3.59 10.04 -17.31
N ALA A 104 4.86 9.68 -17.15
CA ALA A 104 5.46 9.59 -15.82
C ALA A 104 5.41 10.93 -15.08
N ARG A 105 5.65 12.03 -15.78
CA ARG A 105 5.55 13.41 -15.25
C ARG A 105 4.15 13.69 -14.68
N GLU A 106 3.11 13.41 -15.44
CA GLU A 106 1.73 13.63 -15.04
C GLU A 106 1.35 12.72 -13.86
N ASN A 107 1.80 11.47 -13.87
CA ASN A 107 1.57 10.52 -12.78
C ASN A 107 2.28 10.90 -11.47
N ILE A 108 3.43 11.60 -11.52
CA ILE A 108 4.06 12.15 -10.30
C ILE A 108 3.08 13.07 -9.59
N TYR A 109 2.42 13.98 -10.30
CA TYR A 109 1.46 14.91 -9.71
C TYR A 109 0.15 14.22 -9.32
N LEU A 110 -0.36 13.33 -10.18
CA LEU A 110 -1.58 12.57 -9.90
C LEU A 110 -1.43 11.73 -8.64
N ASN A 111 -0.36 10.95 -8.55
CA ASN A 111 -0.12 10.08 -7.40
C ASN A 111 0.20 10.88 -6.13
N GLY A 112 0.94 11.97 -6.26
CA GLY A 112 1.13 12.92 -5.16
C GLY A 112 -0.18 13.43 -4.59
N ALA A 113 -1.14 13.82 -5.45
CA ALA A 113 -2.46 14.26 -5.03
C ALA A 113 -3.28 13.13 -4.36
N VAL A 114 -3.19 11.89 -4.88
CA VAL A 114 -3.82 10.70 -4.26
C VAL A 114 -3.26 10.44 -2.86
N LEU A 115 -1.96 10.66 -2.66
CA LEU A 115 -1.31 10.55 -1.35
C LEU A 115 -1.56 11.76 -0.43
N GLY A 116 -2.31 12.76 -0.91
CA GLY A 116 -2.70 13.93 -0.13
C GLY A 116 -1.73 15.11 -0.19
N HIS A 117 -0.78 15.11 -1.13
CA HIS A 117 0.19 16.18 -1.30
C HIS A 117 -0.31 17.26 -2.25
N SER A 118 0.01 18.50 -1.96
CA SER A 118 -0.30 19.64 -2.83
C SER A 118 0.62 19.67 -4.06
N LYS A 119 0.16 20.33 -5.12
CA LYS A 119 0.99 20.53 -6.32
C LYS A 119 2.27 21.30 -6.01
N SER A 120 2.25 22.23 -5.05
CA SER A 120 3.43 22.99 -4.63
C SER A 120 4.49 22.08 -4.00
N GLU A 121 4.08 21.21 -3.07
CA GLU A 121 4.97 20.22 -2.46
C GLU A 121 5.57 19.27 -3.50
N MET A 122 4.74 18.82 -4.45
CA MET A 122 5.24 17.95 -5.53
C MET A 122 6.23 18.68 -6.45
N ASN A 123 6.06 19.98 -6.70
CA ASN A 123 7.03 20.78 -7.45
C ASN A 123 8.37 20.91 -6.72
N GLU A 124 8.34 21.13 -5.40
CA GLU A 124 9.55 21.23 -4.57
C GLU A 124 10.37 19.95 -4.58
N HIS A 125 9.71 18.82 -4.68
CA HIS A 125 10.33 17.49 -4.64
C HIS A 125 10.49 16.82 -6.01
N PHE A 126 10.06 17.47 -7.09
CA PHE A 126 10.01 16.86 -8.42
C PHE A 126 11.37 16.33 -8.86
N ASP A 127 12.41 17.15 -8.75
CA ASP A 127 13.76 16.77 -9.18
C ASP A 127 14.33 15.61 -8.33
N GLU A 128 14.03 15.59 -7.03
CA GLU A 128 14.43 14.49 -6.14
C GLU A 128 13.74 13.17 -6.55
N ILE A 129 12.44 13.22 -6.91
CA ILE A 129 11.70 12.05 -7.40
C ILE A 129 12.33 11.52 -8.68
N VAL A 130 12.61 12.42 -9.62
CA VAL A 130 13.19 12.07 -10.94
C VAL A 130 14.58 11.45 -10.78
N GLU A 131 15.43 12.05 -9.97
CA GLU A 131 16.77 11.56 -9.72
C GLU A 131 16.76 10.21 -8.99
N PHE A 132 15.88 10.06 -7.98
CA PHE A 132 15.80 8.82 -7.23
C PHE A 132 15.26 7.67 -8.08
N SER A 133 14.23 7.91 -8.91
CA SER A 133 13.62 6.89 -9.78
C SER A 133 14.54 6.45 -10.93
N GLU A 134 15.53 7.27 -11.30
CA GLU A 134 16.41 7.06 -12.47
C GLU A 134 15.65 7.00 -13.81
N LEU A 135 14.52 7.73 -13.89
CA LEU A 135 13.62 7.72 -15.04
C LEU A 135 13.61 9.05 -15.81
N LYS A 136 14.69 9.84 -15.72
CA LYS A 136 14.78 11.17 -16.33
C LYS A 136 14.43 11.18 -17.83
N ASP A 137 14.94 10.20 -18.57
CA ASP A 137 14.76 10.12 -20.03
C ASP A 137 13.37 9.59 -20.44
N PHE A 138 12.57 9.14 -19.45
CA PHE A 138 11.24 8.54 -19.64
C PHE A 138 10.11 9.41 -19.11
N LEU A 139 10.38 10.63 -18.66
CA LEU A 139 9.38 11.48 -18.01
C LEU A 139 8.15 11.78 -18.87
N ASP A 140 8.34 11.94 -20.17
CA ASP A 140 7.29 12.29 -21.10
C ASP A 140 6.75 11.06 -21.88
N VAL A 141 7.08 9.85 -21.39
CA VAL A 141 6.58 8.58 -21.93
C VAL A 141 5.38 8.10 -21.08
N PRO A 142 4.26 7.67 -21.71
CA PRO A 142 3.13 7.08 -21.01
C PRO A 142 3.53 5.84 -20.23
N ILE A 143 2.99 5.68 -19.00
CA ILE A 143 3.36 4.57 -18.08
C ILE A 143 3.01 3.20 -18.65
N LYS A 144 2.00 3.08 -19.51
CA LYS A 144 1.68 1.81 -20.19
C LYS A 144 2.86 1.19 -20.93
N ASN A 145 3.87 1.99 -21.30
CA ASN A 145 5.08 1.54 -21.97
C ASN A 145 6.22 1.18 -20.98
N PHE A 146 5.97 1.31 -19.68
CA PHE A 146 6.95 1.00 -18.64
C PHE A 146 6.97 -0.49 -18.31
N SER A 147 8.16 -0.99 -17.95
CA SER A 147 8.25 -2.28 -17.27
C SER A 147 7.68 -2.18 -15.86
N SER A 148 7.27 -3.32 -15.28
CA SER A 148 6.81 -3.37 -13.88
C SER A 148 7.85 -2.79 -12.91
N GLY A 149 9.15 -2.99 -13.20
CA GLY A 149 10.24 -2.41 -12.42
C GLY A 149 10.29 -0.89 -12.50
N MET A 150 10.07 -0.29 -13.69
CA MET A 150 10.02 1.17 -13.87
C MET A 150 8.81 1.78 -13.14
N VAL A 151 7.63 1.15 -13.25
CA VAL A 151 6.43 1.58 -12.52
C VAL A 151 6.67 1.57 -11.01
N ALA A 152 7.26 0.49 -10.52
CA ALA A 152 7.53 0.35 -9.10
C ALA A 152 8.63 1.31 -8.60
N ARG A 153 9.68 1.60 -9.40
CA ARG A 153 10.69 2.63 -9.11
C ARG A 153 10.05 4.01 -8.98
N LEU A 154 9.18 4.38 -9.92
CA LEU A 154 8.47 5.65 -9.89
C LEU A 154 7.56 5.75 -8.65
N GLY A 155 6.74 4.72 -8.39
CA GLY A 155 5.83 4.68 -7.24
C GLY A 155 6.57 4.78 -5.90
N PHE A 156 7.69 4.04 -5.74
CA PHE A 156 8.51 4.13 -4.54
C PHE A 156 9.12 5.52 -4.36
N SER A 157 9.61 6.12 -5.44
CA SER A 157 10.22 7.47 -5.39
C SER A 157 9.20 8.51 -4.94
N ILE A 158 7.98 8.47 -5.47
CA ILE A 158 6.90 9.40 -5.07
C ILE A 158 6.52 9.18 -3.61
N ALA A 159 6.24 7.93 -3.23
CA ALA A 159 5.77 7.61 -1.89
C ALA A 159 6.80 7.87 -0.77
N THR A 160 8.09 7.96 -1.14
CA THR A 160 9.18 8.17 -0.17
C THR A 160 9.80 9.57 -0.22
N VAL A 161 9.37 10.47 -1.06
CA VAL A 161 9.95 11.81 -1.14
C VAL A 161 9.40 12.72 -0.06
N VAL A 162 8.10 12.68 0.17
CA VAL A 162 7.46 13.46 1.22
C VAL A 162 7.52 12.72 2.55
N ARG A 163 7.77 13.45 3.63
CA ARG A 163 7.80 12.88 4.99
C ARG A 163 6.39 12.55 5.46
N ALA A 164 6.24 11.36 6.00
CA ALA A 164 5.01 10.94 6.67
C ALA A 164 5.32 10.54 8.12
N ASP A 165 4.35 10.73 9.02
CA ASP A 165 4.49 10.33 10.42
C ASP A 165 4.50 8.81 10.60
N ILE A 166 3.89 8.08 9.66
CA ILE A 166 3.73 6.63 9.69
C ILE A 166 4.08 6.07 8.32
N VAL A 167 5.01 5.14 8.27
CA VAL A 167 5.37 4.41 7.05
C VAL A 167 4.87 2.97 7.19
N ILE A 168 4.05 2.53 6.25
CA ILE A 168 3.54 1.16 6.22
C ILE A 168 4.17 0.44 5.03
N ILE A 169 4.91 -0.64 5.34
CA ILE A 169 5.66 -1.41 4.36
C ILE A 169 5.06 -2.82 4.28
N ASP A 170 4.69 -3.28 3.11
CA ASP A 170 4.45 -4.70 2.83
C ASP A 170 5.71 -5.30 2.17
N GLU A 171 5.74 -6.57 1.91
CA GLU A 171 6.84 -7.38 1.33
C GLU A 171 7.54 -6.77 0.08
N ILE A 172 7.04 -5.65 -0.44
CA ILE A 172 7.33 -5.04 -1.75
C ILE A 172 8.65 -4.21 -1.79
N LEU A 173 9.55 -4.32 -0.81
CA LEU A 173 10.88 -3.70 -0.96
C LEU A 173 11.78 -4.38 -2.02
N ALA A 174 11.34 -5.50 -2.58
CA ALA A 174 12.01 -6.16 -3.71
C ALA A 174 11.66 -5.50 -5.07
N VAL A 175 11.75 -4.17 -5.14
CA VAL A 175 11.39 -3.37 -6.32
C VAL A 175 12.62 -3.15 -7.21
N GLY A 176 12.45 -3.36 -8.51
CA GLY A 176 13.51 -3.11 -9.49
C GLY A 176 14.64 -4.13 -9.41
N ASP A 177 15.83 -3.72 -9.85
CA ASP A 177 17.04 -4.53 -9.74
C ASP A 177 17.70 -4.43 -8.35
N TYR A 178 18.73 -5.23 -8.14
CA TYR A 178 19.45 -5.28 -6.87
C TYR A 178 20.03 -3.91 -6.44
N ALA A 179 20.54 -3.12 -7.39
CA ALA A 179 21.14 -1.82 -7.09
C ALA A 179 20.06 -0.84 -6.57
N PHE A 180 18.90 -0.80 -7.22
CA PHE A 180 17.79 0.01 -6.79
C PHE A 180 17.20 -0.46 -5.44
N GLN A 181 17.14 -1.76 -5.21
CA GLN A 181 16.74 -2.30 -3.90
C GLN A 181 17.65 -1.80 -2.78
N GLN A 182 18.97 -1.82 -2.96
CA GLN A 182 19.92 -1.29 -1.98
C GLN A 182 19.72 0.22 -1.73
N LYS A 183 19.39 0.98 -2.78
CA LYS A 183 19.07 2.40 -2.69
C LYS A 183 17.78 2.63 -1.87
N CYS A 184 16.75 1.80 -2.09
CA CYS A 184 15.53 1.80 -1.30
C CYS A 184 15.79 1.49 0.17
N TYR A 185 16.57 0.45 0.49
CA TYR A 185 16.92 0.09 1.86
C TYR A 185 17.62 1.24 2.59
N LYS A 186 18.64 1.85 1.98
CA LYS A 186 19.34 3.01 2.56
C LYS A 186 18.40 4.19 2.82
N LYS A 187 17.48 4.48 1.88
CA LYS A 187 16.48 5.54 2.05
C LYS A 187 15.55 5.23 3.23
N MET A 188 15.14 3.97 3.38
CA MET A 188 14.28 3.53 4.47
C MET A 188 15.01 3.52 5.82
N GLU A 189 16.24 3.03 5.90
CA GLU A 189 17.04 3.04 7.13
C GLU A 189 17.19 4.46 7.69
N SER A 190 17.46 5.44 6.83
CA SER A 190 17.55 6.84 7.24
C SER A 190 16.24 7.41 7.80
N ARG A 191 15.10 6.80 7.45
CA ARG A 191 13.76 7.22 7.89
C ARG A 191 13.28 6.47 9.12
N VAL A 192 13.53 5.14 9.19
CA VAL A 192 13.13 4.30 10.35
C VAL A 192 13.70 4.83 11.66
N CYS A 193 14.87 5.48 11.63
CA CYS A 193 15.43 6.14 12.81
C CYS A 193 14.67 7.40 13.26
N GLN A 194 13.75 7.93 12.46
CA GLN A 194 13.02 9.19 12.70
C GLN A 194 11.50 9.06 12.69
N GLU A 195 10.97 7.99 12.07
CA GLU A 195 9.55 7.78 11.78
C GLU A 195 9.10 6.40 12.26
N PHE A 196 7.80 6.27 12.47
CA PHE A 196 7.16 5.00 12.81
C PHE A 196 7.10 4.07 11.57
N CYS A 197 7.52 2.83 11.70
CA CYS A 197 7.47 1.84 10.62
C CYS A 197 6.69 0.59 11.02
N VAL A 198 5.67 0.24 10.24
CA VAL A 198 5.01 -1.08 10.33
C VAL A 198 5.47 -1.92 9.16
N ASN A 199 6.20 -2.99 9.44
CA ASN A 199 6.79 -3.84 8.42
C ASN A 199 6.22 -5.26 8.45
N ARG A 200 6.04 -5.86 7.26
CA ARG A 200 5.73 -7.27 7.10
C ARG A 200 7.00 -8.04 6.73
N PHE A 201 7.56 -8.80 7.68
CA PHE A 201 8.66 -9.72 7.37
C PHE A 201 8.15 -11.10 6.98
N ASN A 202 8.68 -11.64 5.90
CA ASN A 202 8.56 -13.05 5.58
C ASN A 202 9.66 -13.83 6.32
N LYS A 203 9.44 -15.12 6.56
CA LYS A 203 10.06 -16.08 7.46
C LYS A 203 11.61 -16.12 7.63
N GLN A 204 12.41 -15.26 7.03
CA GLN A 204 13.87 -15.43 7.00
C GLN A 204 14.72 -14.51 7.88
N HIS A 205 14.17 -13.45 8.50
CA HIS A 205 14.94 -12.60 9.39
C HIS A 205 14.19 -12.38 10.70
N ARG A 206 14.53 -13.20 11.69
CA ARG A 206 14.22 -12.90 13.09
C ARG A 206 15.14 -11.75 13.53
N ILE A 207 14.57 -10.59 13.77
CA ILE A 207 15.20 -9.61 14.64
C ILE A 207 14.45 -9.72 15.97
N ALA A 208 15.14 -10.29 16.94
CA ALA A 208 14.71 -10.25 18.34
C ALA A 208 14.85 -8.81 18.82
N ALA A 209 13.80 -8.29 19.46
CA ALA A 209 13.86 -7.11 20.29
C ALA A 209 14.45 -7.53 21.65
#